data_0510364fb25c659c96fcf46f6c1205c2
#
_entry.id   0510364fb25c659c96fcf46f6c1205c2
#
_cell.length_a   1.000
_cell.length_b   1.000
_cell.length_c   1.000
_cell.angle_alpha   90.00
_cell.angle_beta   90.00
_cell.angle_gamma   90.00
#
_symmetry.space_group_name_H-M   'P 1'
#
loop_
_entity.id
_entity.type
_entity.pdbx_description
1 polymer ?
#
loop_
_entity_poly.entity_id
_entity_poly.type
_entity_poly.pdbx_seq_one_letter_code
_entity_poly.pdbx_strand_id
1 'polypeptide(L)'
;MLQSEGELVAPLIERQGIKNADYMFSAAKVIIELKILQTDFAQTTQTLEKVDELIAKHPGVDPDDPTEPLRRELLLLLRKPLQRVINTANRQIKETKRELGLHDWSGITVCVNDGFRSAPPDMVLGLLGHILAQTSYSNTDALIYQTNHYVELPYSPYANLLWYPTYSDPTNDGLVDFVNDLGRKWRQYSAKELGPFDVSEEYDSLDLVHASVVTGLRRKNRYTGP
;
A
#
# COMPACT_ATOMS: atom_id res chain seq x y z
N MET A 1 -3.29 -16.20 2.49
CA MET A 1 -1.85 -16.43 2.77
C MET A 1 -1.55 -17.87 3.15
N LEU A 2 -2.09 -18.44 4.22
CA LEU A 2 -1.81 -19.84 4.60
C LEU A 2 -2.20 -20.86 3.52
N GLN A 3 -3.30 -20.64 2.80
CA GLN A 3 -3.71 -21.48 1.66
C GLN A 3 -2.75 -21.41 0.45
N SER A 4 -1.80 -20.48 0.48
CA SER A 4 -0.76 -20.29 -0.54
C SER A 4 0.61 -20.80 -0.08
N GLU A 5 0.64 -21.77 0.85
CA GLU A 5 1.87 -22.36 1.42
C GLU A 5 2.69 -21.36 2.28
N GLY A 6 2.07 -20.27 2.73
CA GLY A 6 2.71 -19.36 3.67
C GLY A 6 2.68 -19.88 5.09
N GLU A 7 3.77 -19.69 5.82
CA GLU A 7 3.91 -20.03 7.22
C GLU A 7 3.77 -18.78 8.09
N LEU A 8 3.22 -18.92 9.30
CA LEU A 8 3.21 -17.82 10.27
C LEU A 8 4.61 -17.61 10.84
N VAL A 9 5.04 -16.36 10.91
CA VAL A 9 6.36 -16.01 11.46
C VAL A 9 6.37 -16.07 13.00
N ALA A 10 5.26 -15.68 13.65
CA ALA A 10 5.19 -15.57 15.11
C ALA A 10 5.64 -16.82 15.87
N PRO A 11 5.28 -18.07 15.48
CA PRO A 11 5.75 -19.28 16.17
C PRO A 11 7.26 -19.54 16.04
N LEU A 12 7.94 -18.91 15.10
CA LEU A 12 9.36 -19.10 14.82
C LEU A 12 10.25 -18.11 15.60
N ILE A 13 9.67 -17.08 16.20
CA ILE A 13 10.38 -16.07 16.96
C ILE A 13 10.43 -16.48 18.43
N GLU A 14 11.59 -16.89 18.89
CA GLU A 14 11.80 -17.30 20.29
C GLU A 14 11.86 -16.11 21.25
N ARG A 15 12.37 -14.98 20.79
CA ARG A 15 12.58 -13.79 21.60
C ARG A 15 11.29 -13.02 21.82
N GLN A 16 10.90 -12.87 23.10
CA GLN A 16 9.69 -12.13 23.46
C GLN A 16 9.80 -10.61 23.16
N GLY A 17 8.67 -10.00 22.82
CA GLY A 17 8.55 -8.55 22.63
C GLY A 17 9.00 -8.04 21.27
N ILE A 18 9.43 -8.91 20.36
CA ILE A 18 9.75 -8.52 18.99
C ILE A 18 8.46 -8.40 18.18
N LYS A 19 8.35 -7.29 17.47
CA LYS A 19 7.29 -7.10 16.47
C LYS A 19 7.77 -7.70 15.17
N ASN A 20 7.31 -8.91 14.88
CA ASN A 20 7.64 -9.65 13.66
C ASN A 20 6.64 -9.36 12.53
N ALA A 21 7.03 -9.71 11.31
CA ALA A 21 6.13 -9.81 10.16
C ALA A 21 5.15 -10.98 10.33
N ASP A 22 4.10 -11.02 9.51
CA ASP A 22 3.00 -11.99 9.67
C ASP A 22 3.31 -13.34 9.05
N TYR A 23 3.86 -13.36 7.82
CA TYR A 23 4.03 -14.58 7.03
C TYR A 23 5.41 -14.67 6.40
N MET A 24 5.84 -15.90 6.16
CA MET A 24 7.00 -16.21 5.35
C MET A 24 6.67 -17.31 4.32
N PHE A 25 7.41 -17.30 3.22
CA PHE A 25 7.32 -18.25 2.12
C PHE A 25 8.72 -18.75 1.81
N SER A 26 9.08 -19.89 2.40
CA SER A 26 10.45 -20.40 2.39
C SER A 26 10.94 -20.72 0.99
N ALA A 27 10.11 -21.32 0.14
CA ALA A 27 10.47 -21.65 -1.23
C ALA A 27 10.76 -20.43 -2.11
N ALA A 28 10.05 -19.31 -1.88
CA ALA A 28 10.22 -18.06 -2.62
C ALA A 28 11.22 -17.10 -1.95
N LYS A 29 11.69 -17.39 -0.75
CA LYS A 29 12.49 -16.48 0.09
C LYS A 29 11.82 -15.12 0.29
N VAL A 30 10.53 -15.12 0.66
CA VAL A 30 9.72 -13.92 0.82
C VAL A 30 9.19 -13.82 2.24
N ILE A 31 9.23 -12.63 2.81
CA ILE A 31 8.58 -12.24 4.08
C ILE A 31 7.47 -11.25 3.76
N ILE A 32 6.28 -11.46 4.32
CA ILE A 32 5.12 -10.59 4.11
C ILE A 32 4.64 -10.01 5.44
N GLU A 33 4.47 -8.70 5.45
CA GLU A 33 3.75 -7.97 6.47
C GLU A 33 2.43 -7.46 5.93
N LEU A 34 1.32 -7.78 6.62
CA LEU A 34 -0.03 -7.36 6.28
C LEU A 34 -0.42 -6.13 7.09
N LYS A 35 -0.91 -5.11 6.42
CA LYS A 35 -1.47 -3.90 7.03
C LYS A 35 -2.87 -3.64 6.53
N ILE A 36 -3.80 -3.47 7.44
CA ILE A 36 -5.21 -3.18 7.12
C ILE A 36 -5.48 -1.71 7.43
N LEU A 37 -5.92 -0.96 6.43
CA LEU A 37 -6.37 0.42 6.56
C LEU A 37 -7.87 0.41 6.91
N GLN A 38 -8.18 0.23 8.19
CA GLN A 38 -9.56 0.19 8.69
C GLN A 38 -10.14 1.57 8.93
N THR A 39 -9.28 2.55 9.21
CA THR A 39 -9.69 3.92 9.54
C THR A 39 -9.71 4.77 8.28
N ASP A 40 -10.79 5.50 8.06
CA ASP A 40 -10.81 6.59 7.09
C ASP A 40 -10.07 7.79 7.69
N PHE A 41 -8.80 7.90 7.34
CA PHE A 41 -7.93 8.93 7.89
C PHE A 41 -8.37 10.35 7.53
N ALA A 42 -9.08 10.54 6.42
CA ALA A 42 -9.59 11.84 6.00
C ALA A 42 -10.78 12.29 6.86
N GLN A 43 -11.54 11.35 7.42
CA GLN A 43 -12.75 11.61 8.20
C GLN A 43 -12.52 11.62 9.72
N THR A 44 -11.28 11.52 10.19
CA THR A 44 -11.01 11.62 11.62
C THR A 44 -11.19 13.05 12.10
N THR A 45 -11.76 13.25 13.30
CA THR A 45 -11.94 14.58 13.90
C THR A 45 -10.64 15.42 13.84
N GLN A 46 -9.52 14.79 14.21
CA GLN A 46 -8.21 15.46 14.17
C GLN A 46 -7.79 15.90 12.75
N THR A 47 -8.16 15.14 11.71
CA THR A 47 -7.83 15.53 10.33
C THR A 47 -8.74 16.65 9.88
N LEU A 48 -10.05 16.57 10.16
CA LEU A 48 -11.02 17.60 9.80
C LEU A 48 -10.67 18.95 10.44
N GLU A 49 -10.35 18.97 11.75
CA GLU A 49 -9.89 20.18 12.44
C GLU A 49 -8.66 20.81 11.75
N LYS A 50 -7.70 19.99 11.32
CA LYS A 50 -6.52 20.49 10.60
C LYS A 50 -6.83 20.96 9.18
N VAL A 51 -7.79 20.35 8.50
CA VAL A 51 -8.29 20.83 7.21
C VAL A 51 -8.88 22.22 7.37
N ASP A 52 -9.74 22.43 8.38
CA ASP A 52 -10.33 23.72 8.67
C ASP A 52 -9.27 24.79 9.00
N GLU A 53 -8.26 24.41 9.80
CA GLU A 53 -7.11 25.29 10.09
C GLU A 53 -6.33 25.68 8.83
N LEU A 54 -6.14 24.74 7.89
CA LEU A 54 -5.44 25.00 6.62
C LEU A 54 -6.27 25.92 5.72
N ILE A 55 -7.56 25.64 5.56
CA ILE A 55 -8.47 26.48 4.77
C ILE A 55 -8.47 27.92 5.32
N ALA A 56 -8.53 28.08 6.64
CA ALA A 56 -8.49 29.40 7.27
C ALA A 56 -7.19 30.18 7.00
N LYS A 57 -6.08 29.51 6.73
CA LYS A 57 -4.79 30.15 6.34
C LYS A 57 -4.76 30.60 4.88
N HIS A 58 -5.70 30.13 4.05
CA HIS A 58 -5.79 30.45 2.62
C HIS A 58 -7.11 31.15 2.30
N PRO A 59 -7.35 32.37 2.84
CA PRO A 59 -8.62 33.08 2.65
C PRO A 59 -8.89 33.37 1.16
N GLY A 60 -10.12 33.10 0.73
CA GLY A 60 -10.54 33.32 -0.67
C GLY A 60 -10.19 32.18 -1.64
N VAL A 61 -9.61 31.09 -1.17
CA VAL A 61 -9.43 29.87 -1.95
C VAL A 61 -10.66 29.00 -1.82
N ASP A 62 -11.18 28.50 -2.95
CA ASP A 62 -12.27 27.52 -2.96
C ASP A 62 -11.74 26.17 -2.44
N PRO A 63 -12.32 25.61 -1.38
CA PRO A 63 -11.91 24.27 -0.88
C PRO A 63 -12.12 23.15 -1.89
N ASP A 64 -13.07 23.27 -2.81
CA ASP A 64 -13.37 22.29 -3.84
C ASP A 64 -12.42 22.40 -5.05
N ASP A 65 -11.77 23.57 -5.22
CA ASP A 65 -10.70 23.78 -6.21
C ASP A 65 -9.48 24.44 -5.54
N PRO A 66 -8.77 23.72 -4.67
CA PRO A 66 -7.67 24.25 -3.91
C PRO A 66 -6.48 24.62 -4.80
N THR A 67 -5.85 25.77 -4.48
CA THR A 67 -4.57 26.15 -5.10
C THR A 67 -3.48 25.11 -4.82
N GLU A 68 -2.44 25.07 -5.66
CA GLU A 68 -1.35 24.09 -5.52
C GLU A 68 -0.72 24.05 -4.10
N PRO A 69 -0.43 25.19 -3.42
CA PRO A 69 0.07 25.17 -2.04
C PRO A 69 -0.90 24.49 -1.07
N LEU A 70 -2.18 24.85 -1.08
CA LEU A 70 -3.19 24.27 -0.19
C LEU A 70 -3.37 22.77 -0.49
N ARG A 71 -3.49 22.39 -1.77
CA ARG A 71 -3.60 20.98 -2.20
C ARG A 71 -2.45 20.13 -1.67
N ARG A 72 -1.23 20.65 -1.75
CA ARG A 72 -0.04 19.98 -1.22
C ARG A 72 -0.09 19.80 0.30
N GLU A 73 -0.53 20.81 1.04
CA GLU A 73 -0.66 20.73 2.50
C GLU A 73 -1.72 19.71 2.91
N LEU A 74 -2.87 19.68 2.21
CA LEU A 74 -3.94 18.67 2.41
C LEU A 74 -3.43 17.25 2.17
N LEU A 75 -2.69 17.01 1.08
CA LEU A 75 -2.09 15.70 0.80
C LEU A 75 -1.10 15.27 1.88
N LEU A 76 -0.32 16.20 2.44
CA LEU A 76 0.61 15.90 3.53
C LEU A 76 -0.10 15.50 4.84
N LEU A 77 -1.33 15.94 5.07
CA LEU A 77 -2.13 15.46 6.21
C LEU A 77 -2.44 13.97 6.07
N LEU A 78 -2.89 13.53 4.89
CA LEU A 78 -3.21 12.13 4.62
C LEU A 78 -1.96 11.24 4.54
N ARG A 79 -0.84 11.81 4.12
CA ARG A 79 0.44 11.10 4.06
C ARG A 79 0.94 10.63 5.42
N LYS A 80 0.79 11.43 6.48
CA LYS A 80 1.33 11.13 7.82
C LYS A 80 0.82 9.81 8.41
N PRO A 81 -0.50 9.51 8.45
CA PRO A 81 -0.99 8.23 8.95
C PRO A 81 -0.51 7.06 8.10
N LEU A 82 -0.54 7.16 6.77
CA LEU A 82 -0.02 6.13 5.87
C LEU A 82 1.48 5.86 6.11
N GLN A 83 2.27 6.92 6.31
CA GLN A 83 3.69 6.79 6.60
C GLN A 83 3.95 6.01 7.91
N ARG A 84 3.11 6.18 8.94
CA ARG A 84 3.21 5.40 10.18
C ARG A 84 2.96 3.92 9.95
N VAL A 85 1.98 3.59 9.10
CA VAL A 85 1.66 2.21 8.72
C VAL A 85 2.85 1.57 8.01
N ILE A 86 3.39 2.23 6.98
CA ILE A 86 4.53 1.71 6.21
C ILE A 86 5.82 1.64 7.04
N ASN A 87 6.08 2.63 7.90
CA ASN A 87 7.21 2.58 8.84
C ASN A 87 7.14 1.34 9.73
N THR A 88 5.95 1.02 10.24
CA THR A 88 5.74 -0.14 11.10
C THR A 88 5.97 -1.43 10.33
N ALA A 89 5.42 -1.56 9.12
CA ALA A 89 5.62 -2.72 8.26
C ALA A 89 7.11 -2.96 7.93
N ASN A 90 7.79 -1.93 7.43
CA ASN A 90 9.22 -2.03 7.09
C ASN A 90 10.08 -2.42 8.30
N ARG A 91 9.75 -1.92 9.51
CA ARG A 91 10.44 -2.30 10.75
C ARG A 91 10.19 -3.76 11.11
N GLN A 92 8.95 -4.24 11.03
CA GLN A 92 8.60 -5.63 11.34
C GLN A 92 9.30 -6.61 10.38
N ILE A 93 9.33 -6.32 9.08
CA ILE A 93 10.09 -7.09 8.09
C ILE A 93 11.58 -7.10 8.46
N LYS A 94 12.17 -5.92 8.76
CA LYS A 94 13.58 -5.79 9.17
C LYS A 94 13.89 -6.62 10.41
N GLU A 95 13.05 -6.54 11.43
CA GLU A 95 13.25 -7.27 12.68
C GLU A 95 13.16 -8.78 12.45
N THR A 96 12.20 -9.24 11.63
CA THR A 96 12.07 -10.66 11.24
C THR A 96 13.30 -11.16 10.49
N LYS A 97 13.76 -10.42 9.47
CA LYS A 97 14.98 -10.77 8.74
C LYS A 97 16.18 -10.94 9.66
N ARG A 98 16.32 -10.03 10.63
CA ARG A 98 17.42 -10.08 11.59
C ARG A 98 17.33 -11.29 12.55
N GLU A 99 16.15 -11.53 13.13
CA GLU A 99 15.97 -12.58 14.14
C GLU A 99 16.10 -13.99 13.55
N LEU A 100 15.66 -14.18 12.30
CA LEU A 100 15.71 -15.48 11.63
C LEU A 100 16.93 -15.63 10.68
N GLY A 101 17.82 -14.63 10.61
CA GLY A 101 18.99 -14.67 9.73
C GLY A 101 18.68 -14.62 8.23
N LEU A 102 17.53 -14.05 7.85
CA LEU A 102 16.99 -14.06 6.48
C LEU A 102 17.33 -12.76 5.70
N HIS A 103 18.61 -12.36 5.73
CA HIS A 103 19.05 -11.07 5.19
C HIS A 103 18.90 -10.93 3.68
N ASP A 104 18.95 -12.04 2.94
CA ASP A 104 18.82 -12.12 1.48
C ASP A 104 17.38 -12.32 0.99
N TRP A 105 16.42 -12.39 1.91
CA TRP A 105 15.01 -12.56 1.56
C TRP A 105 14.35 -11.26 1.16
N SER A 106 13.40 -11.33 0.24
CA SER A 106 12.59 -10.18 -0.14
C SER A 106 11.50 -9.87 0.89
N GLY A 107 11.24 -8.60 1.11
CA GLY A 107 10.17 -8.13 1.99
C GLY A 107 9.02 -7.54 1.18
N ILE A 108 7.80 -7.96 1.50
CA ILE A 108 6.57 -7.43 0.90
C ILE A 108 5.70 -6.82 1.98
N THR A 109 5.17 -5.62 1.72
CA THR A 109 4.08 -5.06 2.50
C THR A 109 2.78 -5.19 1.72
N VAL A 110 1.81 -5.94 2.25
CA VAL A 110 0.44 -5.98 1.71
C VAL A 110 -0.40 -4.98 2.47
N CYS A 111 -0.87 -3.95 1.78
CA CYS A 111 -1.70 -2.88 2.33
C CYS A 111 -3.14 -3.07 1.87
N VAL A 112 -3.99 -3.64 2.74
CA VAL A 112 -5.40 -3.88 2.46
C VAL A 112 -6.21 -2.66 2.85
N ASN A 113 -6.83 -2.01 1.89
CA ASN A 113 -7.77 -0.92 2.15
C ASN A 113 -9.17 -1.49 2.42
N ASP A 114 -9.58 -1.46 3.68
CA ASP A 114 -10.89 -1.93 4.14
C ASP A 114 -11.84 -0.75 4.46
N GLY A 115 -11.32 0.33 5.02
CA GLY A 115 -12.11 1.45 5.52
C GLY A 115 -11.72 2.83 5.02
N PHE A 116 -10.56 3.02 4.41
CA PHE A 116 -10.11 4.33 3.93
C PHE A 116 -10.75 4.63 2.56
N ARG A 117 -11.98 5.15 2.58
CA ARG A 117 -12.84 5.32 1.39
C ARG A 117 -12.94 6.74 0.87
N SER A 118 -12.63 7.75 1.70
CA SER A 118 -12.71 9.18 1.30
C SER A 118 -11.61 9.62 0.35
N ALA A 119 -10.55 8.80 0.17
CA ALA A 119 -9.51 9.08 -0.80
C ALA A 119 -9.60 8.09 -1.97
N PRO A 120 -9.56 8.56 -3.22
CA PRO A 120 -9.54 7.67 -4.38
C PRO A 120 -8.31 6.75 -4.36
N PRO A 121 -8.42 5.52 -4.87
CA PRO A 121 -7.35 4.51 -4.81
C PRO A 121 -6.03 4.97 -5.41
N ASP A 122 -6.06 5.71 -6.51
CA ASP A 122 -4.88 6.27 -7.18
C ASP A 122 -4.16 7.30 -6.30
N MET A 123 -4.90 8.11 -5.54
CA MET A 123 -4.31 9.02 -4.55
C MET A 123 -3.60 8.24 -3.44
N VAL A 124 -4.25 7.20 -2.89
CA VAL A 124 -3.63 6.36 -1.84
C VAL A 124 -2.37 5.70 -2.36
N LEU A 125 -2.41 5.12 -3.57
CA LEU A 125 -1.26 4.54 -4.25
C LEU A 125 -0.13 5.55 -4.45
N GLY A 126 -0.45 6.75 -4.93
CA GLY A 126 0.52 7.83 -5.11
C GLY A 126 1.21 8.21 -3.79
N LEU A 127 0.43 8.32 -2.69
CA LEU A 127 0.98 8.60 -1.36
C LEU A 127 1.87 7.46 -0.86
N LEU A 128 1.46 6.19 -1.02
CA LEU A 128 2.24 5.02 -0.64
C LEU A 128 3.55 4.94 -1.45
N GLY A 129 3.48 5.10 -2.77
CA GLY A 129 4.66 5.11 -3.64
C GLY A 129 5.63 6.24 -3.27
N HIS A 130 5.11 7.45 -2.97
CA HIS A 130 5.94 8.55 -2.51
C HIS A 130 6.62 8.26 -1.15
N ILE A 131 5.93 7.60 -0.22
CA ILE A 131 6.54 7.20 1.06
C ILE A 131 7.67 6.21 0.80
N LEU A 132 7.43 5.17 0.02
CA LEU A 132 8.38 4.09 -0.25
C LEU A 132 9.60 4.53 -1.07
N ALA A 133 9.48 5.59 -1.87
CA ALA A 133 10.59 6.16 -2.61
C ALA A 133 11.70 6.75 -1.71
N GLN A 134 11.48 6.83 -0.39
CA GLN A 134 12.51 7.26 0.56
C GLN A 134 13.47 6.10 0.87
N THR A 135 14.75 6.42 1.01
CA THR A 135 15.82 5.42 1.26
C THR A 135 15.68 4.64 2.56
N SER A 136 14.83 5.09 3.49
CA SER A 136 14.62 4.46 4.80
C SER A 136 13.81 3.15 4.72
N TYR A 137 13.18 2.83 3.58
CA TYR A 137 12.33 1.64 3.40
C TYR A 137 13.04 0.48 2.69
N SER A 138 14.31 0.26 3.00
CA SER A 138 15.17 -0.72 2.30
C SER A 138 14.81 -2.20 2.56
N ASN A 139 13.89 -2.50 3.46
CA ASN A 139 13.46 -3.87 3.73
C ASN A 139 12.14 -4.24 3.06
N THR A 140 11.49 -3.29 2.41
CA THR A 140 10.26 -3.50 1.63
C THR A 140 10.62 -3.45 0.15
N ASP A 141 10.71 -4.60 -0.49
CA ASP A 141 11.09 -4.77 -1.89
C ASP A 141 9.87 -4.69 -2.82
N ALA A 142 8.68 -5.00 -2.30
CA ALA A 142 7.41 -4.77 -2.98
C ALA A 142 6.34 -4.29 -2.01
N LEU A 143 5.40 -3.48 -2.53
CA LEU A 143 4.15 -3.13 -1.87
C LEU A 143 3.00 -3.63 -2.74
N ILE A 144 2.02 -4.26 -2.13
CA ILE A 144 0.77 -4.62 -2.78
C ILE A 144 -0.33 -3.77 -2.15
N TYR A 145 -0.98 -2.93 -2.94
CA TYR A 145 -2.20 -2.26 -2.53
C TYR A 145 -3.40 -3.08 -2.97
N GLN A 146 -4.26 -3.43 -2.02
CA GLN A 146 -5.44 -4.25 -2.24
C GLN A 146 -6.66 -3.55 -1.65
N THR A 147 -7.79 -3.56 -2.34
CA THR A 147 -9.07 -3.15 -1.75
C THR A 147 -9.85 -4.38 -1.30
N ASN A 148 -10.51 -4.26 -0.13
CA ASN A 148 -11.42 -5.27 0.43
C ASN A 148 -12.89 -4.86 0.26
N HIS A 149 -13.13 -3.86 -0.58
CA HIS A 149 -14.43 -3.36 -0.99
C HIS A 149 -14.35 -2.91 -2.45
N TYR A 150 -15.51 -2.88 -3.10
CA TYR A 150 -15.59 -2.37 -4.46
C TYR A 150 -15.35 -0.88 -4.49
N VAL A 151 -14.59 -0.43 -5.50
CA VAL A 151 -14.27 0.95 -5.77
C VAL A 151 -14.69 1.34 -7.19
N GLU A 152 -15.11 2.58 -7.36
CA GLU A 152 -15.37 3.17 -8.67
C GLU A 152 -14.08 3.83 -9.19
N LEU A 153 -13.76 3.57 -10.46
CA LEU A 153 -12.65 4.19 -11.14
C LEU A 153 -13.20 5.06 -12.29
N PRO A 154 -12.69 6.29 -12.48
CA PRO A 154 -13.25 7.23 -13.47
C PRO A 154 -13.27 6.70 -14.92
N TYR A 155 -12.40 5.75 -15.22
CA TYR A 155 -12.23 5.15 -16.55
C TYR A 155 -12.84 3.74 -16.67
N SER A 156 -13.44 3.21 -15.62
CA SER A 156 -14.07 1.88 -15.63
C SER A 156 -15.57 2.00 -15.44
N PRO A 157 -16.39 1.34 -16.28
CA PRO A 157 -17.85 1.27 -16.09
C PRO A 157 -18.25 0.27 -14.99
N TYR A 158 -17.29 -0.41 -14.38
CA TYR A 158 -17.50 -1.46 -13.40
C TYR A 158 -17.06 -1.03 -12.00
N ALA A 159 -17.67 -1.60 -10.98
CA ALA A 159 -17.15 -1.58 -9.62
C ALA A 159 -15.98 -2.57 -9.51
N ASN A 160 -14.84 -2.10 -9.01
CA ASN A 160 -13.57 -2.83 -9.09
C ASN A 160 -13.09 -3.28 -7.72
N LEU A 161 -12.55 -4.50 -7.63
CA LEU A 161 -11.62 -4.91 -6.58
C LEU A 161 -10.21 -4.80 -7.10
N LEU A 162 -9.36 -4.10 -6.38
CA LEU A 162 -7.99 -3.81 -6.83
C LEU A 162 -6.97 -4.74 -6.16
N TRP A 163 -6.04 -5.20 -6.98
CA TRP A 163 -4.77 -5.79 -6.58
C TRP A 163 -3.68 -5.08 -7.37
N TYR A 164 -2.92 -4.22 -6.72
CA TYR A 164 -1.94 -3.39 -7.40
C TYR A 164 -0.57 -3.50 -6.76
N PRO A 165 0.35 -4.28 -7.34
CA PRO A 165 1.73 -4.37 -6.89
C PRO A 165 2.57 -3.20 -7.40
N THR A 166 3.51 -2.76 -6.57
CA THR A 166 4.61 -1.86 -6.94
C THR A 166 5.91 -2.42 -6.40
N TYR A 167 7.01 -2.21 -7.12
CA TYR A 167 8.29 -2.84 -6.80
C TYR A 167 9.39 -1.80 -6.60
N SER A 168 10.40 -2.16 -5.79
CA SER A 168 11.65 -1.40 -5.74
C SER A 168 12.46 -1.65 -7.00
N ASP A 169 13.27 -0.66 -7.41
CA ASP A 169 14.17 -0.78 -8.54
C ASP A 169 15.62 -0.90 -8.02
N PRO A 170 16.38 -1.95 -8.42
CA PRO A 170 15.97 -3.07 -9.26
C PRO A 170 15.18 -4.14 -8.49
N THR A 171 14.24 -4.82 -9.17
CA THR A 171 13.49 -5.97 -8.64
C THR A 171 13.91 -7.24 -9.40
N ASN A 172 13.95 -8.37 -8.70
CA ASN A 172 14.21 -9.66 -9.35
C ASN A 172 12.91 -10.28 -9.90
N ASP A 173 13.02 -10.96 -11.03
CA ASP A 173 11.88 -11.60 -11.73
C ASP A 173 11.15 -12.60 -10.84
N GLY A 174 11.87 -13.34 -9.99
CA GLY A 174 11.27 -14.31 -9.08
C GLY A 174 10.33 -13.68 -8.04
N LEU A 175 10.59 -12.44 -7.61
CA LEU A 175 9.68 -11.71 -6.73
C LEU A 175 8.42 -11.29 -7.49
N VAL A 176 8.56 -10.85 -8.74
CA VAL A 176 7.43 -10.47 -9.61
C VAL A 176 6.53 -11.69 -9.86
N ASP A 177 7.11 -12.82 -10.23
CA ASP A 177 6.39 -14.07 -10.45
C ASP A 177 5.64 -14.55 -9.22
N PHE A 178 6.27 -14.46 -8.05
CA PHE A 178 5.64 -14.79 -6.77
C PHE A 178 4.43 -13.89 -6.48
N VAL A 179 4.56 -12.57 -6.66
CA VAL A 179 3.49 -11.60 -6.42
C VAL A 179 2.32 -11.82 -7.37
N ASN A 180 2.61 -12.11 -8.64
CA ASN A 180 1.59 -12.44 -9.64
C ASN A 180 0.85 -13.74 -9.29
N ASP A 181 1.56 -14.78 -8.83
CA ASP A 181 0.94 -16.02 -8.37
C ASP A 181 0.04 -15.79 -7.15
N LEU A 182 0.51 -14.99 -6.19
CA LEU A 182 -0.26 -14.61 -5.01
C LEU A 182 -1.53 -13.83 -5.40
N GLY A 183 -1.45 -12.93 -6.38
CA GLY A 183 -2.60 -12.20 -6.94
C GLY A 183 -3.62 -13.12 -7.60
N ARG A 184 -3.17 -14.11 -8.39
CA ARG A 184 -4.06 -15.12 -8.97
C ARG A 184 -4.79 -15.93 -7.90
N LYS A 185 -4.10 -16.34 -6.83
CA LYS A 185 -4.71 -17.06 -5.69
C LYS A 185 -5.69 -16.19 -4.92
N TRP A 186 -5.36 -14.90 -4.72
CA TRP A 186 -6.28 -13.93 -4.10
C TRP A 186 -7.56 -13.78 -4.93
N ARG A 187 -7.44 -13.61 -6.26
CA ARG A 187 -8.59 -13.52 -7.17
C ARG A 187 -9.48 -14.75 -7.12
N GLN A 188 -8.88 -15.95 -7.14
CA GLN A 188 -9.62 -17.21 -7.04
C GLN A 188 -10.36 -17.33 -5.71
N TYR A 189 -9.72 -16.95 -4.61
CA TYR A 189 -10.34 -16.92 -3.29
C TYR A 189 -11.49 -15.92 -3.25
N SER A 190 -11.29 -14.72 -3.74
CA SER A 190 -12.31 -13.67 -3.77
C SER A 190 -13.52 -14.08 -4.61
N ALA A 191 -13.29 -14.70 -5.78
CA ALA A 191 -14.37 -15.22 -6.61
C ALA A 191 -15.17 -16.35 -5.93
N LYS A 192 -14.50 -17.17 -5.11
CA LYS A 192 -15.17 -18.21 -4.32
C LYS A 192 -16.07 -17.63 -3.22
N GLU A 193 -15.60 -16.58 -2.53
CA GLU A 193 -16.33 -15.99 -1.38
C GLU A 193 -17.43 -14.99 -1.82
N LEU A 194 -17.17 -14.23 -2.89
CA LEU A 194 -18.04 -13.15 -3.35
C LEU A 194 -18.91 -13.54 -4.56
N GLY A 195 -18.62 -14.66 -5.17
CA GLY A 195 -19.17 -15.07 -6.47
C GLY A 195 -18.22 -14.75 -7.63
N PRO A 196 -18.50 -15.30 -8.83
CA PRO A 196 -17.66 -15.07 -10.01
C PRO A 196 -17.65 -13.60 -10.38
N PHE A 197 -16.49 -13.13 -10.85
CA PHE A 197 -16.37 -11.79 -11.40
C PHE A 197 -16.87 -11.76 -12.85
N ASP A 198 -17.65 -10.75 -13.22
CA ASP A 198 -18.13 -10.55 -14.60
C ASP A 198 -16.97 -10.25 -15.55
N VAL A 199 -15.99 -9.48 -15.05
CA VAL A 199 -14.82 -9.06 -15.81
C VAL A 199 -13.58 -9.20 -14.93
N SER A 200 -12.48 -9.66 -15.53
CA SER A 200 -11.17 -9.68 -14.89
C SER A 200 -10.16 -9.16 -15.89
N GLU A 201 -9.60 -8.01 -15.61
CA GLU A 201 -8.66 -7.31 -16.47
C GLU A 201 -7.34 -7.11 -15.76
N GLU A 202 -6.24 -7.21 -16.51
CA GLU A 202 -4.90 -6.85 -16.07
C GLU A 202 -4.52 -5.55 -16.80
N TYR A 203 -4.16 -4.54 -16.05
CA TYR A 203 -3.73 -3.24 -16.58
C TYR A 203 -2.24 -3.08 -16.35
N ASP A 204 -1.52 -2.63 -17.36
CA ASP A 204 -0.08 -2.33 -17.25
C ASP A 204 0.19 -1.13 -16.32
N SER A 205 -0.77 -0.23 -16.17
CA SER A 205 -0.70 0.88 -15.23
C SER A 205 -2.09 1.38 -14.86
N LEU A 206 -2.26 1.86 -13.61
CA LEU A 206 -3.36 2.77 -13.28
C LEU A 206 -3.02 4.17 -13.79
N ASP A 207 -3.97 4.84 -14.42
CA ASP A 207 -3.82 6.27 -14.72
C ASP A 207 -3.86 7.05 -13.39
N LEU A 208 -2.69 7.43 -12.91
CA LEU A 208 -2.50 8.09 -11.63
C LEU A 208 -2.72 9.61 -11.77
N VAL A 209 -3.87 10.04 -12.27
CA VAL A 209 -4.20 11.46 -12.47
C VAL A 209 -3.97 12.25 -11.17
N HIS A 210 -4.43 11.72 -10.03
CA HIS A 210 -4.25 12.36 -8.73
C HIS A 210 -2.82 12.17 -8.17
N ALA A 211 -2.11 11.13 -8.55
CA ALA A 211 -0.71 10.94 -8.16
C ALA A 211 0.23 11.97 -8.81
N SER A 212 -0.11 12.54 -9.96
CA SER A 212 0.65 13.62 -10.56
C SER A 212 0.74 14.85 -9.65
N VAL A 213 -0.28 15.09 -8.81
CA VAL A 213 -0.30 16.14 -7.79
C VAL A 213 0.69 15.84 -6.65
N VAL A 214 0.90 14.57 -6.31
CA VAL A 214 1.88 14.11 -5.31
C VAL A 214 3.31 14.11 -5.87
N THR A 215 3.47 13.93 -7.18
CA THR A 215 4.77 13.83 -7.88
C THR A 215 5.54 15.13 -8.03
N GLY A 216 4.93 16.28 -7.72
CA GLY A 216 5.67 17.55 -7.55
C GLY A 216 6.72 17.50 -6.42
N LEU A 217 6.71 16.47 -5.61
CA LEU A 217 7.75 16.10 -4.68
C LEU A 217 8.78 15.24 -5.46
N ARG A 218 10.03 15.68 -5.58
CA ARG A 218 11.09 15.00 -6.34
C ARG A 218 11.08 13.49 -6.06
N ARG A 219 10.70 12.70 -7.08
CA ARG A 219 10.86 11.25 -7.07
C ARG A 219 12.35 10.92 -7.17
N LYS A 220 12.90 10.25 -6.18
CA LYS A 220 13.89 9.22 -6.45
C LYS A 220 13.07 7.96 -6.70
N ASN A 221 12.92 7.59 -7.96
CA ASN A 221 12.16 6.40 -8.35
C ASN A 221 12.90 5.17 -7.82
N ARG A 222 12.47 4.68 -6.67
CA ARG A 222 12.87 3.37 -6.17
C ARG A 222 11.78 2.32 -6.48
N TYR A 223 10.55 2.78 -6.70
CA TYR A 223 9.42 1.92 -6.98
C TYR A 223 8.84 2.28 -8.34
N THR A 224 8.76 1.29 -9.21
CA THR A 224 8.08 1.32 -10.49
C THR A 224 6.87 0.41 -10.40
N GLY A 225 5.76 0.78 -11.04
CA GLY A 225 4.65 -0.13 -11.27
C GLY A 225 5.05 -1.21 -12.30
N PRO A 226 4.27 -2.28 -12.39
CA PRO A 226 4.47 -3.31 -13.41
C PRO A 226 4.34 -2.75 -14.81
#